data_4faf58cf086195da5909a8da8adb8f58
#
_entry.id   4faf58cf086195da5909a8da8adb8f58
#
_cell.length_a   1.000
_cell.length_b   1.000
_cell.length_c   1.000
_cell.angle_alpha   90.00
_cell.angle_beta   90.00
_cell.angle_gamma   90.00
#
_symmetry.space_group_name_H-M   'P 1'
#
loop_
_entity.id
_entity.type
_entity.pdbx_description
1 polymer ?
#
loop_
_entity_poly.entity_id
_entity_poly.type
_entity_poly.pdbx_seq_one_letter_code
_entity_poly.pdbx_strand_id
1 'polypeptide(L)'
;MANDPVRVFIGTSSNGEDAKIEMAYEHSIRKNCSRPVDITFMRQTNDKESFWHGWADKNWSTPFSGYRWGIPEACNFEGKAIYTDVDMINMRDMAELIDIEIPEGKLCIARDGNRFGGKEFCVIVYDCAKWKNVVPAVETWKADPTAHHQFINLFIQNDLVGTLDKRWNSHDGDTDEIWQLHYTHMPTQPWRPAWFTGQIQEHPHKDLVEIYEKAYDEA
;
A
#
# COMPACT_ATOMS: atom_id res chain seq x y z
N MET A 1 16.15 -1.49 17.84
CA MET A 1 14.79 -1.92 17.49
C MET A 1 13.72 -0.90 17.92
N ALA A 2 13.68 -0.34 19.11
CA ALA A 2 12.64 0.66 19.49
C ALA A 2 12.78 2.03 18.80
N ASN A 3 13.87 2.34 18.11
CA ASN A 3 14.13 3.63 17.45
C ASN A 3 14.30 3.53 15.93
N ASP A 4 14.16 2.35 15.34
CA ASP A 4 14.28 2.21 13.88
C ASP A 4 13.09 2.87 13.20
N PRO A 5 13.28 3.62 12.12
CA PRO A 5 12.18 4.27 11.40
C PRO A 5 11.18 3.23 10.86
N VAL A 6 9.91 3.59 10.89
CA VAL A 6 8.85 2.82 10.22
C VAL A 6 8.97 3.07 8.73
N ARG A 7 9.30 2.04 7.95
CA ARG A 7 9.42 2.12 6.50
C ARG A 7 8.08 1.91 5.84
N VAL A 8 7.56 2.95 5.17
CA VAL A 8 6.27 2.93 4.48
C VAL A 8 6.47 3.19 2.99
N PHE A 9 6.02 2.28 2.17
CA PHE A 9 6.04 2.37 0.71
C PHE A 9 4.61 2.60 0.22
N ILE A 10 4.37 3.73 -0.44
CA ILE A 10 3.04 4.14 -0.90
C ILE A 10 3.00 4.05 -2.42
N GLY A 11 2.13 3.18 -2.96
CA GLY A 11 1.87 3.10 -4.40
C GLY A 11 0.97 4.25 -4.83
N THR A 12 1.44 5.07 -5.78
CA THR A 12 0.73 6.27 -6.25
C THR A 12 0.90 6.48 -7.75
N SER A 13 0.02 7.31 -8.33
CA SER A 13 0.08 7.69 -9.74
C SER A 13 1.29 8.59 -10.04
N SER A 14 1.70 8.61 -11.30
CA SER A 14 2.70 9.55 -11.80
C SER A 14 2.09 10.94 -12.04
N ASN A 15 2.93 11.94 -12.23
CA ASN A 15 2.54 13.31 -12.64
C ASN A 15 1.75 14.16 -11.61
N GLY A 16 1.74 13.78 -10.34
CA GLY A 16 1.06 14.55 -9.28
C GLY A 16 -0.47 14.47 -9.31
N GLU A 17 -1.02 13.50 -10.00
CA GLU A 17 -2.48 13.29 -10.10
C GLU A 17 -3.14 13.05 -8.74
N ASP A 18 -2.42 12.41 -7.83
CA ASP A 18 -2.87 12.10 -6.47
C ASP A 18 -2.29 13.06 -5.41
N ALA A 19 -1.74 14.23 -5.81
CA ALA A 19 -1.00 15.12 -4.91
C ALA A 19 -1.77 15.48 -3.63
N LYS A 20 -3.09 15.71 -3.72
CA LYS A 20 -3.91 16.08 -2.56
C LYS A 20 -4.02 14.96 -1.55
N ILE A 21 -4.27 13.74 -2.01
CA ILE A 21 -4.38 12.59 -1.11
C ILE A 21 -2.99 12.17 -0.61
N GLU A 22 -1.93 12.31 -1.41
CA GLU A 22 -0.56 12.10 -0.96
C GLU A 22 -0.23 12.97 0.25
N MET A 23 -0.54 14.28 0.19
CA MET A 23 -0.32 15.22 1.29
C MET A 23 -1.10 14.82 2.54
N ALA A 24 -2.41 14.60 2.40
CA ALA A 24 -3.28 14.24 3.51
C ALA A 24 -2.84 12.90 4.15
N TYR A 25 -2.48 11.92 3.33
CA TYR A 25 -2.08 10.62 3.80
C TYR A 25 -0.71 10.66 4.50
N GLU A 26 0.30 11.29 3.88
CA GLU A 26 1.62 11.49 4.52
C GLU A 26 1.48 12.21 5.86
N HIS A 27 0.70 13.30 5.90
CA HIS A 27 0.42 14.02 7.15
C HIS A 27 -0.17 13.10 8.21
N SER A 28 -1.21 12.34 7.84
CA SER A 28 -1.89 11.44 8.77
C SER A 28 -0.98 10.34 9.34
N ILE A 29 -0.06 9.80 8.52
CA ILE A 29 0.94 8.84 8.96
C ILE A 29 1.91 9.49 9.96
N ARG A 30 2.50 10.64 9.60
CA ARG A 30 3.49 11.31 10.45
C ARG A 30 2.91 11.78 11.78
N LYS A 31 1.67 12.28 11.75
CA LYS A 31 0.94 12.73 12.93
C LYS A 31 0.66 11.62 13.93
N ASN A 32 0.31 10.43 13.44
CA ASN A 32 -0.13 9.31 14.27
C ASN A 32 0.99 8.28 14.52
N CYS A 33 2.22 8.48 14.07
CA CYS A 33 3.30 7.55 14.31
C CYS A 33 4.16 7.97 15.49
N SER A 34 4.34 7.09 16.46
CA SER A 34 5.17 7.31 17.65
C SER A 34 6.67 7.20 17.38
N ARG A 35 7.06 6.72 16.17
CA ARG A 35 8.46 6.58 15.73
C ARG A 35 8.73 7.43 14.49
N PRO A 36 10.00 7.74 14.18
CA PRO A 36 10.36 8.30 12.89
C PRO A 36 9.80 7.46 11.74
N VAL A 37 9.33 8.10 10.68
CA VAL A 37 8.77 7.43 9.50
C VAL A 37 9.60 7.76 8.27
N ASP A 38 9.99 6.72 7.54
CA ASP A 38 10.62 6.81 6.23
C ASP A 38 9.58 6.44 5.17
N ILE A 39 9.13 7.44 4.39
CA ILE A 39 8.08 7.29 3.38
C ILE A 39 8.70 7.32 2.00
N THR A 40 8.44 6.27 1.22
CA THR A 40 8.79 6.17 -0.19
C THR A 40 7.53 6.13 -1.05
N PHE A 41 7.30 7.16 -1.86
CA PHE A 41 6.26 7.14 -2.88
C PHE A 41 6.75 6.38 -4.12
N MET A 42 6.12 5.26 -4.41
CA MET A 42 6.43 4.43 -5.58
C MET A 42 5.56 4.85 -6.75
N ARG A 43 6.18 5.45 -7.75
CA ARG A 43 5.50 5.93 -8.96
C ARG A 43 6.31 5.64 -10.21
N GLN A 44 5.64 5.57 -11.35
CA GLN A 44 6.33 5.50 -12.64
C GLN A 44 7.31 6.65 -12.78
N THR A 45 8.51 6.35 -13.28
CA THR A 45 9.55 7.33 -13.48
C THR A 45 10.35 7.04 -14.75
N ASN A 46 10.83 8.11 -15.40
CA ASN A 46 11.78 8.04 -16.51
C ASN A 46 13.24 8.07 -16.05
N ASP A 47 13.48 8.23 -14.74
CA ASP A 47 14.82 8.14 -14.16
C ASP A 47 15.33 6.70 -14.18
N LYS A 48 16.31 6.44 -15.02
CA LYS A 48 16.91 5.09 -15.23
C LYS A 48 17.65 4.58 -14.00
N GLU A 49 18.09 5.45 -13.11
CA GLU A 49 18.78 5.07 -11.88
C GLU A 49 17.78 4.70 -10.76
N SER A 50 16.51 5.01 -10.94
CA SER A 50 15.48 4.67 -9.96
C SER A 50 15.17 3.18 -9.98
N PHE A 51 15.07 2.57 -8.79
CA PHE A 51 14.59 1.20 -8.62
C PHE A 51 13.20 0.98 -9.28
N TRP A 52 12.37 2.02 -9.31
CA TRP A 52 11.01 1.99 -9.85
C TRP A 52 10.93 2.23 -11.36
N HIS A 53 12.06 2.37 -12.06
CA HIS A 53 12.09 2.53 -13.51
C HIS A 53 11.91 1.20 -14.26
N GLY A 54 11.23 1.24 -15.40
CA GLY A 54 11.22 0.13 -16.39
C GLY A 54 10.31 -1.05 -16.07
N TRP A 55 9.33 -0.88 -15.19
CA TRP A 55 8.37 -1.91 -14.88
C TRP A 55 7.29 -2.04 -15.97
N ALA A 56 6.96 -3.29 -16.33
CA ALA A 56 5.91 -3.59 -17.31
C ALA A 56 4.53 -3.57 -16.66
N ASP A 57 3.85 -2.44 -16.74
CA ASP A 57 2.57 -2.16 -16.07
C ASP A 57 1.33 -2.35 -16.94
N LYS A 58 1.50 -2.77 -18.19
CA LYS A 58 0.43 -2.85 -19.21
C LYS A 58 -0.83 -3.60 -18.75
N ASN A 59 -0.67 -4.60 -17.90
CA ASN A 59 -1.77 -5.44 -17.43
C ASN A 59 -2.15 -5.17 -15.96
N TRP A 60 -1.62 -4.11 -15.38
CA TRP A 60 -1.94 -3.74 -14.00
C TRP A 60 -3.24 -2.95 -13.92
N SER A 61 -3.96 -3.08 -12.82
CA SER A 61 -5.18 -2.30 -12.56
C SER A 61 -4.88 -0.83 -12.24
N THR A 62 -3.70 -0.55 -11.71
CA THR A 62 -3.15 0.79 -11.48
C THR A 62 -1.70 0.81 -11.93
N PRO A 63 -1.12 1.99 -12.28
CA PRO A 63 0.26 2.08 -12.76
C PRO A 63 1.34 1.66 -11.73
N PHE A 64 0.94 1.38 -10.51
CA PHE A 64 1.84 1.02 -9.40
C PHE A 64 1.56 -0.38 -8.79
N SER A 65 0.55 -1.10 -9.27
CA SER A 65 0.11 -2.37 -8.64
C SER A 65 1.21 -3.41 -8.45
N GLY A 66 2.14 -3.52 -9.37
CA GLY A 66 3.23 -4.50 -9.32
C GLY A 66 4.40 -4.10 -8.44
N TYR A 67 4.59 -2.82 -8.15
CA TYR A 67 5.73 -2.32 -7.37
C TYR A 67 5.84 -2.95 -5.98
N ARG A 68 4.68 -3.27 -5.37
CA ARG A 68 4.61 -3.89 -4.05
C ARG A 68 5.50 -5.13 -3.91
N TRP A 69 5.70 -5.89 -4.97
CA TRP A 69 6.51 -7.11 -4.92
C TRP A 69 8.02 -6.85 -4.93
N GLY A 70 8.45 -5.67 -5.33
CA GLY A 70 9.85 -5.23 -5.29
C GLY A 70 10.31 -4.67 -3.94
N ILE A 71 9.39 -4.39 -3.01
CA ILE A 71 9.72 -3.75 -1.73
C ILE A 71 10.76 -4.52 -0.91
N PRO A 72 10.68 -5.86 -0.75
CA PRO A 72 11.70 -6.60 -0.01
C PRO A 72 13.12 -6.43 -0.58
N GLU A 73 13.27 -6.40 -1.92
CA GLU A 73 14.57 -6.16 -2.57
C GLU A 73 15.01 -4.69 -2.44
N ALA A 74 14.09 -3.72 -2.57
CA ALA A 74 14.36 -2.30 -2.30
C ALA A 74 14.83 -2.07 -0.86
N CYS A 75 14.44 -2.94 0.08
CA CYS A 75 14.91 -2.97 1.45
C CYS A 75 16.18 -3.83 1.65
N ASN A 76 16.86 -4.24 0.58
CA ASN A 76 18.01 -5.17 0.64
C ASN A 76 17.71 -6.49 1.38
N PHE A 77 16.46 -6.92 1.40
CA PHE A 77 15.99 -8.08 2.15
C PHE A 77 16.28 -7.98 3.66
N GLU A 78 16.14 -6.78 4.25
CA GLU A 78 16.41 -6.56 5.67
C GLU A 78 15.22 -5.92 6.38
N GLY A 79 14.94 -6.40 7.61
CA GLY A 79 13.92 -5.88 8.50
C GLY A 79 12.51 -6.01 7.96
N LYS A 80 11.61 -5.13 8.42
CA LYS A 80 10.21 -5.06 7.99
C LYS A 80 9.93 -3.82 7.16
N ALA A 81 8.88 -3.87 6.36
CA ALA A 81 8.34 -2.73 5.61
C ALA A 81 6.82 -2.82 5.50
N ILE A 82 6.16 -1.68 5.31
CA ILE A 82 4.73 -1.59 5.05
C ILE A 82 4.54 -1.11 3.61
N TYR A 83 3.63 -1.75 2.88
CA TYR A 83 3.05 -1.24 1.64
C TYR A 83 1.65 -0.72 1.90
N THR A 84 1.29 0.37 1.24
CA THR A 84 -0.09 0.84 1.14
C THR A 84 -0.40 1.40 -0.25
N ASP A 85 -1.66 1.36 -0.67
CA ASP A 85 -2.15 2.20 -1.75
C ASP A 85 -2.24 3.66 -1.23
N VAL A 86 -2.28 4.65 -2.13
CA VAL A 86 -2.27 6.08 -1.76
C VAL A 86 -3.60 6.60 -1.23
N ASP A 87 -4.71 5.98 -1.63
CA ASP A 87 -6.08 6.42 -1.37
C ASP A 87 -6.58 6.07 0.05
N MET A 88 -5.73 6.41 1.03
CA MET A 88 -5.94 6.08 2.44
C MET A 88 -5.73 7.29 3.37
N ILE A 89 -6.31 7.21 4.57
CA ILE A 89 -5.98 8.08 5.70
C ILE A 89 -5.68 7.20 6.92
N ASN A 90 -4.51 7.42 7.53
CA ASN A 90 -4.09 6.70 8.72
C ASN A 90 -4.65 7.35 10.00
N MET A 91 -5.23 6.56 10.89
CA MET A 91 -5.88 7.02 12.12
C MET A 91 -5.30 6.38 13.38
N ARG A 92 -4.25 5.54 13.23
CA ARG A 92 -3.61 4.83 14.33
C ARG A 92 -2.09 4.83 14.18
N ASP A 93 -1.39 4.49 15.24
CA ASP A 93 0.08 4.46 15.24
C ASP A 93 0.63 3.42 14.26
N MET A 94 1.32 3.89 13.21
CA MET A 94 1.96 3.01 12.21
C MET A 94 3.07 2.13 12.81
N ALA A 95 3.60 2.50 13.99
CA ALA A 95 4.53 1.66 14.72
C ALA A 95 3.85 0.37 15.20
N GLU A 96 2.57 0.42 15.58
CA GLU A 96 1.81 -0.78 15.93
C GLU A 96 1.64 -1.71 14.71
N LEU A 97 1.45 -1.15 13.50
CA LEU A 97 1.28 -1.94 12.28
C LEU A 97 2.57 -2.69 11.90
N ILE A 98 3.72 -1.99 11.88
CA ILE A 98 4.98 -2.63 11.50
C ILE A 98 5.45 -3.67 12.54
N ASP A 99 5.06 -3.50 13.80
CA ASP A 99 5.46 -4.39 14.90
C ASP A 99 4.60 -5.67 14.96
N ILE A 100 3.50 -5.77 14.20
CA ILE A 100 2.70 -7.00 14.13
C ILE A 100 3.61 -8.17 13.78
N GLU A 101 3.53 -9.23 14.56
CA GLU A 101 4.27 -10.46 14.30
C GLU A 101 3.73 -11.16 13.04
N ILE A 102 4.62 -11.47 12.11
CA ILE A 102 4.30 -12.25 10.92
C ILE A 102 4.45 -13.73 11.26
N PRO A 103 3.36 -14.54 11.17
CA PRO A 103 3.38 -15.94 11.60
C PRO A 103 4.50 -16.74 10.94
N GLU A 104 4.94 -17.79 11.59
CA GLU A 104 5.92 -18.72 11.04
C GLU A 104 5.43 -19.28 9.69
N GLY A 105 6.35 -19.41 8.74
CA GLY A 105 6.02 -19.87 7.37
C GLY A 105 5.38 -18.80 6.47
N LYS A 106 5.01 -17.61 6.99
CA LYS A 106 4.48 -16.51 6.17
C LYS A 106 5.58 -15.51 5.82
N LEU A 107 5.49 -14.94 4.61
CA LEU A 107 6.38 -13.90 4.11
C LEU A 107 5.88 -12.49 4.45
N CYS A 108 4.58 -12.36 4.53
CA CYS A 108 3.87 -11.12 4.81
C CYS A 108 2.49 -11.39 5.40
N ILE A 109 1.82 -10.33 5.83
CA ILE A 109 0.41 -10.34 6.22
C ILE A 109 -0.36 -9.32 5.39
N ALA A 110 -1.62 -9.68 5.02
CA ALA A 110 -2.55 -8.83 4.31
C ALA A 110 -3.99 -9.15 4.77
N ARG A 111 -4.93 -8.21 4.56
CA ARG A 111 -6.34 -8.40 4.92
C ARG A 111 -6.95 -9.57 4.15
N ASP A 112 -7.80 -10.35 4.83
CA ASP A 112 -8.67 -11.32 4.17
C ASP A 112 -9.80 -10.58 3.42
N GLY A 113 -10.16 -11.08 2.23
CA GLY A 113 -11.16 -10.46 1.38
C GLY A 113 -11.65 -11.38 0.28
N ASN A 114 -12.36 -10.81 -0.70
CA ASN A 114 -12.98 -11.57 -1.78
C ASN A 114 -12.17 -11.58 -3.08
N ARG A 115 -10.99 -10.95 -3.08
CA ARG A 115 -10.11 -10.87 -4.26
C ARG A 115 -8.94 -11.85 -4.12
N PHE A 116 -8.23 -12.09 -5.19
CA PHE A 116 -6.92 -12.75 -5.21
C PHE A 116 -6.83 -14.00 -4.31
N GLY A 117 -7.78 -14.93 -4.46
CA GLY A 117 -7.77 -16.16 -3.67
C GLY A 117 -8.02 -15.96 -2.16
N GLY A 118 -8.75 -14.90 -1.79
CA GLY A 118 -9.13 -14.63 -0.41
C GLY A 118 -8.28 -13.59 0.30
N LYS A 119 -7.39 -12.87 -0.42
CA LYS A 119 -6.55 -11.79 0.13
C LYS A 119 -6.72 -10.46 -0.61
N GLU A 120 -6.48 -9.37 0.08
CA GLU A 120 -6.46 -8.02 -0.46
C GLU A 120 -5.13 -7.34 -0.13
N PHE A 121 -4.40 -6.98 -1.18
CA PHE A 121 -3.01 -6.54 -1.08
C PHE A 121 -2.85 -5.01 -1.10
N CYS A 122 -3.85 -4.27 -0.64
CA CYS A 122 -3.78 -2.81 -0.56
C CYS A 122 -3.01 -2.32 0.67
N VAL A 123 -2.94 -3.15 1.73
CA VAL A 123 -2.04 -2.96 2.87
C VAL A 123 -1.31 -4.28 3.11
N ILE A 124 0.03 -4.21 3.17
CA ILE A 124 0.87 -5.39 3.39
C ILE A 124 1.95 -5.04 4.40
N VAL A 125 2.19 -5.92 5.38
CA VAL A 125 3.39 -5.86 6.22
C VAL A 125 4.32 -6.99 5.82
N TYR A 126 5.55 -6.65 5.47
CA TYR A 126 6.58 -7.58 5.03
C TYR A 126 7.58 -7.91 6.14
N ASP A 127 7.98 -9.18 6.21
CA ASP A 127 9.29 -9.57 6.73
C ASP A 127 10.24 -9.69 5.54
N CYS A 128 10.95 -8.61 5.21
CA CYS A 128 11.76 -8.54 4.00
C CYS A 128 12.82 -9.63 3.92
N ALA A 129 13.37 -10.06 5.07
CA ALA A 129 14.41 -11.08 5.10
C ALA A 129 13.90 -12.44 4.61
N LYS A 130 12.62 -12.77 4.86
CA LYS A 130 12.02 -14.02 4.41
C LYS A 130 11.83 -14.12 2.89
N TRP A 131 11.91 -12.99 2.17
CA TRP A 131 11.72 -12.95 0.71
C TRP A 131 12.98 -13.32 -0.06
N LYS A 132 14.14 -13.24 0.57
CA LYS A 132 15.41 -13.59 -0.07
C LYS A 132 15.38 -15.03 -0.56
N ASN A 133 15.67 -15.25 -1.86
CA ASN A 133 15.63 -16.54 -2.54
C ASN A 133 14.22 -17.17 -2.71
N VAL A 134 13.13 -16.50 -2.33
CA VAL A 134 11.76 -16.97 -2.59
C VAL A 134 11.27 -16.49 -3.96
N VAL A 135 11.63 -15.26 -4.33
CA VAL A 135 11.33 -14.68 -5.63
C VAL A 135 12.63 -14.42 -6.39
N PRO A 136 12.61 -14.46 -7.73
CA PRO A 136 13.74 -14.01 -8.53
C PRO A 136 14.08 -12.54 -8.25
N ALA A 137 15.30 -12.11 -8.57
CA ALA A 137 15.65 -10.70 -8.52
C ALA A 137 14.72 -9.86 -9.40
N VAL A 138 14.38 -8.67 -8.94
CA VAL A 138 13.44 -7.75 -9.61
C VAL A 138 13.76 -7.58 -11.10
N GLU A 139 15.01 -7.41 -11.46
CA GLU A 139 15.42 -7.20 -12.85
C GLU A 139 15.06 -8.38 -13.79
N THR A 140 14.88 -9.60 -13.27
CA THR A 140 14.52 -10.76 -14.10
C THR A 140 13.04 -10.83 -14.44
N TRP A 141 12.16 -10.23 -13.65
CA TRP A 141 10.70 -10.31 -13.83
C TRP A 141 10.02 -8.95 -14.00
N LYS A 142 10.72 -7.86 -13.74
CA LYS A 142 10.23 -6.48 -13.86
C LYS A 142 9.69 -6.16 -15.27
N ALA A 143 10.28 -6.75 -16.32
CA ALA A 143 9.82 -6.61 -17.69
C ALA A 143 8.66 -7.55 -18.08
N ASP A 144 8.25 -8.47 -17.19
CA ASP A 144 7.13 -9.37 -17.44
C ASP A 144 5.80 -8.75 -17.01
N PRO A 145 4.89 -8.41 -17.97
CA PRO A 145 3.61 -7.78 -17.63
C PRO A 145 2.65 -8.72 -16.88
N THR A 146 2.98 -10.00 -16.75
CA THR A 146 2.17 -10.99 -16.03
C THR A 146 2.68 -11.29 -14.62
N ALA A 147 3.88 -10.83 -14.27
CA ALA A 147 4.54 -11.13 -13.02
C ALA A 147 3.69 -10.81 -11.79
N HIS A 148 2.98 -9.67 -11.81
CA HIS A 148 2.09 -9.29 -10.72
C HIS A 148 1.07 -10.39 -10.36
N HIS A 149 0.38 -10.94 -11.36
CA HIS A 149 -0.59 -12.02 -11.15
C HIS A 149 0.07 -13.36 -10.83
N GLN A 150 1.23 -13.64 -11.42
CA GLN A 150 1.98 -14.86 -11.11
C GLN A 150 2.40 -14.89 -9.64
N PHE A 151 2.90 -13.77 -9.09
CA PHE A 151 3.26 -13.69 -7.67
C PHE A 151 2.07 -13.83 -6.75
N ILE A 152 0.95 -13.18 -7.02
CA ILE A 152 -0.28 -13.36 -6.24
C ILE A 152 -0.65 -14.84 -6.18
N ASN A 153 -0.70 -15.52 -7.34
CA ASN A 153 -1.04 -16.94 -7.40
C ASN A 153 -0.04 -17.80 -6.61
N LEU A 154 1.26 -17.54 -6.77
CA LEU A 154 2.31 -18.25 -6.04
C LEU A 154 2.12 -18.13 -4.52
N PHE A 155 1.90 -16.92 -4.03
CA PHE A 155 1.77 -16.66 -2.59
C PHE A 155 0.52 -17.28 -1.99
N ILE A 156 -0.60 -17.24 -2.71
CA ILE A 156 -1.85 -17.85 -2.27
C ILE A 156 -1.78 -19.38 -2.31
N GLN A 157 -1.32 -19.97 -3.41
CA GLN A 157 -1.25 -21.43 -3.58
C GLN A 157 -0.30 -22.11 -2.58
N ASN A 158 0.74 -21.39 -2.13
CA ASN A 158 1.70 -21.90 -1.16
C ASN A 158 1.41 -21.41 0.28
N ASP A 159 0.26 -20.78 0.50
CA ASP A 159 -0.15 -20.27 1.81
C ASP A 159 0.92 -19.39 2.49
N LEU A 160 1.54 -18.49 1.70
CA LEU A 160 2.65 -17.63 2.16
C LEU A 160 2.20 -16.30 2.77
N VAL A 161 0.89 -16.02 2.80
CA VAL A 161 0.33 -14.76 3.30
C VAL A 161 -0.49 -15.01 4.54
N GLY A 162 -0.09 -14.40 5.66
CA GLY A 162 -0.88 -14.40 6.89
C GLY A 162 -2.03 -13.39 6.86
N THR A 163 -2.84 -13.35 7.91
CA THR A 163 -3.99 -12.44 8.02
C THR A 163 -3.62 -11.17 8.76
N LEU A 164 -3.98 -10.03 8.20
CA LEU A 164 -3.93 -8.72 8.82
C LEU A 164 -5.34 -8.35 9.32
N ASP A 165 -5.43 -7.73 10.51
CA ASP A 165 -6.69 -7.19 11.02
C ASP A 165 -7.29 -6.21 10.00
N LYS A 166 -8.56 -6.40 9.65
CA LYS A 166 -9.26 -5.63 8.62
C LYS A 166 -9.35 -4.13 8.92
N ARG A 167 -9.21 -3.72 10.19
CA ARG A 167 -9.22 -2.30 10.61
C ARG A 167 -8.02 -1.52 10.05
N TRP A 168 -6.91 -2.20 9.72
CA TRP A 168 -5.75 -1.61 9.03
C TRP A 168 -5.96 -1.40 7.52
N ASN A 169 -7.09 -1.84 6.97
CA ASN A 169 -7.49 -1.62 5.58
C ASN A 169 -9.02 -1.58 5.51
N SER A 170 -9.64 -0.62 6.23
CA SER A 170 -11.09 -0.46 6.33
C SER A 170 -11.63 0.16 5.05
N HIS A 171 -12.35 -0.64 4.25
CA HIS A 171 -12.89 -0.21 2.96
C HIS A 171 -14.13 0.65 3.15
N ASP A 172 -14.02 1.95 2.84
CA ASP A 172 -15.13 2.90 2.94
C ASP A 172 -15.89 2.79 4.28
N GLY A 173 -15.16 2.46 5.37
CA GLY A 173 -15.70 2.32 6.71
C GLY A 173 -16.42 1.00 6.99
N ASP A 174 -16.06 -0.10 6.35
CA ASP A 174 -16.67 -1.44 6.52
C ASP A 174 -16.30 -2.15 7.85
N THR A 175 -15.69 -1.41 8.79
CA THR A 175 -15.26 -1.93 10.10
C THR A 175 -15.86 -1.09 11.24
N ASP A 176 -16.11 -1.70 12.40
CA ASP A 176 -16.64 -1.01 13.58
C ASP A 176 -15.68 0.06 14.14
N GLU A 177 -14.37 -0.16 13.97
CA GLU A 177 -13.31 0.77 14.31
C GLU A 177 -12.39 0.90 13.11
N ILE A 178 -12.00 2.11 12.73
CA ILE A 178 -11.12 2.39 11.60
C ILE A 178 -9.73 2.74 12.14
N TRP A 179 -8.71 1.93 11.78
CA TRP A 179 -7.30 2.22 12.07
C TRP A 179 -6.62 2.85 10.87
N GLN A 180 -7.01 2.41 9.66
CA GLN A 180 -6.64 3.03 8.41
C GLN A 180 -7.82 2.96 7.45
N LEU A 181 -8.33 4.13 7.05
CA LEU A 181 -9.44 4.26 6.12
C LEU A 181 -8.91 4.15 4.69
N HIS A 182 -9.58 3.34 3.86
CA HIS A 182 -9.27 3.17 2.46
C HIS A 182 -10.49 3.53 1.60
N TYR A 183 -10.38 4.56 0.78
CA TYR A 183 -11.44 5.03 -0.12
C TYR A 183 -11.42 4.22 -1.42
N THR A 184 -12.07 3.06 -1.44
CA THR A 184 -11.95 2.09 -2.55
C THR A 184 -12.81 2.43 -3.76
N HIS A 185 -13.86 3.22 -3.57
CA HIS A 185 -14.81 3.56 -4.63
C HIS A 185 -14.46 4.89 -5.29
N MET A 186 -13.70 4.84 -6.39
CA MET A 186 -13.20 6.00 -7.13
C MET A 186 -14.23 7.11 -7.39
N PRO A 187 -15.48 6.83 -7.82
CA PRO A 187 -16.48 7.87 -8.06
C PRO A 187 -16.78 8.75 -6.84
N THR A 188 -16.59 8.24 -5.63
CA THR A 188 -16.94 8.94 -4.38
C THR A 188 -15.72 9.46 -3.61
N GLN A 189 -14.49 9.28 -4.11
CA GLN A 189 -13.27 9.75 -3.45
C GLN A 189 -13.31 11.27 -3.23
N PRO A 190 -13.10 11.78 -1.99
CA PRO A 190 -13.31 13.19 -1.66
C PRO A 190 -12.42 14.17 -2.42
N TRP A 191 -11.18 13.80 -2.74
CA TRP A 191 -10.22 14.68 -3.45
C TRP A 191 -10.48 14.78 -4.94
N ARG A 192 -11.36 13.96 -5.50
CA ARG A 192 -11.75 13.97 -6.91
C ARG A 192 -10.54 13.94 -7.85
N PRO A 193 -9.92 12.77 -8.04
CA PRO A 193 -8.71 12.64 -8.85
C PRO A 193 -8.91 13.24 -10.25
N ALA A 194 -7.97 14.07 -10.71
CA ALA A 194 -8.09 14.79 -11.98
C ALA A 194 -8.14 13.84 -13.20
N TRP A 195 -7.58 12.64 -13.08
CA TRP A 195 -7.58 11.61 -14.12
C TRP A 195 -8.88 10.80 -14.22
N PHE A 196 -9.73 10.88 -13.22
CA PHE A 196 -10.98 10.12 -13.21
C PHE A 196 -11.99 10.78 -14.15
N THR A 197 -12.34 10.07 -15.22
CA THR A 197 -13.28 10.52 -16.28
C THR A 197 -14.70 10.00 -16.08
N GLY A 198 -14.94 9.18 -15.06
CA GLY A 198 -16.25 8.66 -14.72
C GLY A 198 -17.17 9.70 -14.09
N GLN A 199 -18.43 9.31 -13.85
CA GLN A 199 -19.38 10.17 -13.16
C GLN A 199 -18.98 10.29 -11.69
N ILE A 200 -18.63 11.50 -11.25
CA ILE A 200 -18.36 11.81 -9.85
C ILE A 200 -19.66 11.77 -9.07
N GLN A 201 -19.63 11.11 -7.91
CA GLN A 201 -20.75 10.98 -6.98
C GLN A 201 -20.34 11.54 -5.62
N GLU A 202 -21.33 11.98 -4.84
CA GLU A 202 -21.07 12.31 -3.44
C GLU A 202 -20.83 11.05 -2.63
N HIS A 203 -19.89 11.12 -1.69
CA HIS A 203 -19.62 10.01 -0.80
C HIS A 203 -20.85 9.78 0.10
N PRO A 204 -21.35 8.53 0.24
CA PRO A 204 -22.55 8.24 1.04
C PRO A 204 -22.38 8.54 2.54
N HIS A 205 -21.13 8.52 3.03
CA HIS A 205 -20.76 8.73 4.43
C HIS A 205 -20.00 10.06 4.56
N LYS A 206 -20.68 11.10 5.06
CA LYS A 206 -20.08 12.44 5.22
C LYS A 206 -18.97 12.48 6.26
N ASP A 207 -19.09 11.71 7.32
CA ASP A 207 -18.07 11.54 8.35
C ASP A 207 -16.75 11.05 7.81
N LEU A 208 -16.77 10.19 6.79
CA LEU A 208 -15.53 9.74 6.12
C LEU A 208 -14.93 10.85 5.24
N VAL A 209 -15.76 11.70 4.63
CA VAL A 209 -15.28 12.90 3.89
C VAL A 209 -14.59 13.87 4.85
N GLU A 210 -15.19 14.12 6.02
CA GLU A 210 -14.62 15.00 7.04
C GLU A 210 -13.25 14.50 7.56
N ILE A 211 -13.04 13.20 7.62
CA ILE A 211 -11.73 12.60 7.97
C ILE A 211 -10.66 13.02 6.95
N TYR A 212 -10.96 12.92 5.65
CA TYR A 212 -10.03 13.35 4.60
C TYR A 212 -9.80 14.87 4.64
N GLU A 213 -10.87 15.66 4.67
CA GLU A 213 -10.79 17.13 4.66
C GLU A 213 -9.93 17.62 5.83
N LYS A 214 -10.15 17.08 7.02
CA LYS A 214 -9.35 17.41 8.20
C LYS A 214 -7.88 17.07 8.00
N ALA A 215 -7.55 15.88 7.49
CA ALA A 215 -6.17 15.49 7.26
C ALA A 215 -5.50 16.36 6.19
N TYR A 216 -6.24 16.76 5.16
CA TYR A 216 -5.76 17.66 4.10
C TYR A 216 -5.53 19.07 4.57
N ASP A 217 -6.45 19.63 5.38
CA ASP A 217 -6.36 21.00 5.90
C ASP A 217 -5.22 21.16 6.92
N GLU A 218 -4.84 20.09 7.59
CA GLU A 218 -3.76 20.06 8.57
C GLU A 218 -2.37 19.82 7.93
N ALA A 219 -2.30 19.37 6.64
CA ALA A 219 -1.08 19.04 5.92
C ALA A 219 -0.40 20.27 5.31
#